data_7b471f7f5f7a0076e309939dc8d1c348
#
_entry.id   7b471f7f5f7a0076e309939dc8d1c348
#
_cell.length_a   1.000
_cell.length_b   1.000
_cell.length_c   1.000
_cell.angle_alpha   90.00
_cell.angle_beta   90.00
_cell.angle_gamma   90.00
#
_symmetry.space_group_name_H-M   'P 1'
#
loop_
_entity.id
_entity.type
_entity.pdbx_description
1 polymer ?
#
loop_
_entity_poly.entity_id
_entity_poly.type
_entity_poly.pdbx_seq_one_letter_code
_entity_poly.pdbx_strand_id
1 'polypeptide(L)'
;MYTLGQYLFSLDDPHGLLRTLDGLEPERGADERPVHAVGNSAAVFRVRCDGRRMALRCFLRPMRHLREIYGERLHERELFLYTAPDKGFWTDVVLTDWIEGPAPRG
;
A
#
# COMPACT_ATOMS: atom_id res chain seq x y z
N MET A 1 10.92 -10.64 4.14
CA MET A 1 10.27 -9.74 5.11
C MET A 1 10.22 -8.34 4.54
N TYR A 2 9.07 -7.69 4.65
CA TYR A 2 8.86 -6.36 4.11
C TYR A 2 9.05 -5.32 5.20
N THR A 3 9.60 -4.17 4.87
CA THR A 3 9.79 -3.09 5.84
C THR A 3 9.01 -1.86 5.42
N LEU A 4 8.66 -1.03 6.40
CA LEU A 4 8.02 0.24 6.13
C LEU A 4 8.86 1.11 5.20
N GLY A 5 10.18 1.09 5.40
CA GLY A 5 11.09 1.86 4.55
C GLY A 5 11.02 1.46 3.08
N GLN A 6 10.88 0.17 2.80
CA GLN A 6 10.74 -0.31 1.42
C GLN A 6 9.45 0.24 0.78
N TYR A 7 8.35 0.21 1.53
CA TYR A 7 7.09 0.76 1.03
C TYR A 7 7.17 2.26 0.82
N LEU A 8 7.75 2.98 1.76
CA LEU A 8 7.91 4.43 1.63
C LEU A 8 8.74 4.80 0.41
N PHE A 9 9.81 4.06 0.17
CA PHE A 9 10.68 4.30 -0.98
C PHE A 9 9.92 4.09 -2.29
N SER A 10 9.20 2.98 -2.41
CA SER A 10 8.46 2.67 -3.63
C SER A 10 7.27 3.60 -3.85
N LEU A 11 6.55 3.95 -2.77
CA LEU A 11 5.38 4.81 -2.87
C LEU A 11 5.72 6.29 -2.97
N ASP A 12 6.97 6.66 -2.73
CA ASP A 12 7.39 8.04 -2.95
C ASP A 12 7.29 8.43 -4.43
N ASP A 13 7.59 7.49 -5.31
CA ASP A 13 7.37 7.63 -6.74
C ASP A 13 6.98 6.27 -7.30
N PRO A 14 5.68 5.94 -7.30
CA PRO A 14 5.24 4.60 -7.71
C PRO A 14 5.19 4.39 -9.22
N HIS A 15 5.64 5.34 -10.01
CA HIS A 15 5.63 5.23 -11.47
C HIS A 15 6.40 3.99 -11.93
N GLY A 16 5.71 3.10 -12.65
CA GLY A 16 6.32 1.87 -13.12
C GLY A 16 6.45 0.79 -12.06
N LEU A 17 6.05 1.06 -10.82
CA LEU A 17 6.14 0.11 -9.72
C LEU A 17 4.80 -0.53 -9.36
N LEU A 18 3.76 -0.24 -10.11
CA LEU A 18 2.43 -0.81 -9.93
C LEU A 18 2.04 -1.57 -11.19
N ARG A 19 1.53 -2.78 -11.02
CA ARG A 19 1.23 -3.64 -12.16
C ARG A 19 -0.12 -3.32 -12.81
N THR A 20 -1.15 -3.17 -12.00
CA THR A 20 -2.51 -2.91 -12.52
C THR A 20 -3.12 -1.61 -11.98
N LEU A 21 -2.62 -1.09 -10.87
CA LEU A 21 -3.11 0.14 -10.27
C LEU A 21 -2.37 1.36 -10.81
N ASP A 22 -2.16 1.37 -12.11
CA ASP A 22 -1.49 2.45 -12.80
C ASP A 22 -2.24 3.76 -12.54
N GLY A 23 -1.49 4.81 -12.20
CA GLY A 23 -2.12 6.09 -11.86
C GLY A 23 -2.46 6.28 -10.39
N LEU A 24 -2.30 5.25 -9.56
CA LEU A 24 -2.43 5.41 -8.12
C LEU A 24 -1.31 6.32 -7.59
N GLU A 25 -1.68 7.29 -6.75
CA GLU A 25 -0.72 8.20 -6.15
C GLU A 25 -0.93 8.30 -4.65
N PRO A 26 0.14 8.30 -3.86
CA PRO A 26 0.00 8.51 -2.42
C PRO A 26 -0.35 9.97 -2.14
N GLU A 27 -1.21 10.18 -1.15
CA GLU A 27 -1.45 11.53 -0.64
C GLU A 27 -0.32 11.90 0.32
N ARG A 28 0.11 13.14 0.26
CA ARG A 28 1.24 13.60 1.06
C ARG A 28 0.79 14.51 2.19
N GLY A 29 1.45 14.36 3.32
CA GLY A 29 1.22 15.21 4.47
C GLY A 29 2.03 16.50 4.41
N ALA A 30 2.04 17.24 5.53
CA ALA A 30 2.77 18.48 5.64
C ALA A 30 4.27 18.29 5.50
N ASP A 31 4.79 17.11 5.80
CA ASP A 31 6.20 16.76 5.64
C ASP A 31 6.54 16.26 4.23
N GLU A 32 5.59 16.34 3.31
CA GLU A 32 5.71 15.88 1.93
C GLU A 32 5.94 14.38 1.77
N ARG A 33 5.71 13.62 2.84
CA ARG A 33 5.78 12.17 2.82
C ARG A 33 4.40 11.57 2.68
N PRO A 34 4.31 10.35 2.13
CA PRO A 34 3.01 9.67 2.05
C PRO A 34 2.34 9.55 3.43
N VAL A 35 1.08 9.91 3.49
CA VAL A 35 0.30 9.80 4.73
C VAL A 35 0.05 8.33 5.00
N HIS A 36 0.40 7.88 6.20
CA HIS A 36 0.26 6.47 6.54
C HIS A 36 0.10 6.27 8.05
N ALA A 37 -0.41 5.10 8.40
CA ALA A 37 -0.49 4.63 9.77
C ALA A 37 0.07 3.22 9.82
N VAL A 38 0.85 2.92 10.86
CA VAL A 38 1.52 1.62 11.01
C VAL A 38 0.87 0.84 12.12
N GLY A 39 0.48 -0.39 11.83
CA GLY A 39 0.03 -1.35 12.82
C GLY A 39 1.02 -2.49 12.96
N ASN A 40 0.61 -3.55 13.66
CA ASN A 40 1.49 -4.68 13.93
C ASN A 40 1.83 -5.49 12.69
N SER A 41 0.91 -5.61 11.76
CA SER A 41 1.08 -6.48 10.60
C SER A 41 1.06 -5.74 9.27
N ALA A 42 0.68 -4.47 9.27
CA ALA A 42 0.54 -3.73 8.02
C ALA A 42 0.71 -2.24 8.23
N ALA A 43 1.11 -1.55 7.17
CA ALA A 43 1.04 -0.11 7.08
C ALA A 43 -0.07 0.24 6.09
N VAL A 44 -0.88 1.23 6.42
CA VAL A 44 -1.98 1.66 5.57
C VAL A 44 -1.68 3.05 5.06
N PHE A 45 -1.63 3.20 3.75
CA PHE A 45 -1.33 4.46 3.09
C PHE A 45 -2.59 5.08 2.53
N ARG A 46 -2.70 6.39 2.69
CA ARG A 46 -3.80 7.14 2.07
C ARG A 46 -3.37 7.47 0.64
N VAL A 47 -4.17 7.02 -0.32
CA VAL A 47 -3.83 7.16 -1.74
C VAL A 47 -5.02 7.69 -2.52
N ARG A 48 -4.76 8.16 -3.73
CA ARG A 48 -5.78 8.47 -4.71
C ARG A 48 -5.68 7.50 -5.86
N CYS A 49 -6.82 6.96 -6.22
CA CYS A 49 -6.92 6.02 -7.34
C CYS A 49 -8.19 6.36 -8.10
N ASP A 50 -8.06 6.69 -9.38
CA ASP A 50 -9.18 7.10 -10.24
C ASP A 50 -9.98 8.27 -9.65
N GLY A 51 -9.27 9.22 -9.03
CA GLY A 51 -9.89 10.40 -8.45
C GLY A 51 -10.54 10.17 -7.09
N ARG A 52 -10.47 8.95 -6.55
CA ARG A 52 -11.06 8.60 -5.25
C ARG A 52 -9.98 8.41 -4.22
N ARG A 53 -10.27 8.83 -2.99
CA ARG A 53 -9.38 8.58 -1.86
C ARG A 53 -9.58 7.17 -1.37
N MET A 54 -8.50 6.41 -1.29
CA MET A 54 -8.55 5.00 -0.92
C MET A 54 -7.45 4.67 0.09
N ALA A 55 -7.57 3.52 0.72
CA ALA A 55 -6.59 3.00 1.65
C ALA A 55 -5.83 1.85 1.00
N LEU A 56 -4.51 1.97 0.93
CA LEU A 56 -3.64 0.93 0.43
C LEU A 56 -2.97 0.25 1.61
N ARG A 57 -3.34 -1.01 1.85
CA ARG A 57 -2.78 -1.78 2.95
C ARG A 57 -1.59 -2.56 2.45
N CYS A 58 -0.44 -2.31 3.06
CA CYS A 58 0.83 -2.93 2.72
C CYS A 58 1.31 -3.77 3.89
N PHE A 59 1.50 -5.06 3.66
CA PHE A 59 1.79 -5.99 4.74
C PHE A 59 3.26 -5.95 5.14
N LEU A 60 3.52 -5.95 6.45
CA LEU A 60 4.87 -5.91 7.01
C LEU A 60 5.35 -7.31 7.40
N ARG A 61 4.47 -8.29 7.32
CA ARG A 61 4.76 -9.68 7.63
C ARG A 61 4.12 -10.56 6.58
N PRO A 62 4.67 -11.76 6.35
CA PRO A 62 3.98 -12.73 5.51
C PRO A 62 2.61 -13.04 6.08
N MET A 63 1.59 -12.96 5.26
CA MET A 63 0.21 -13.21 5.67
C MET A 63 -0.36 -14.36 4.84
N ARG A 64 -1.20 -15.18 5.48
CA ARG A 64 -1.85 -16.30 4.83
C ARG A 64 -3.31 -15.99 4.55
N HIS A 65 -3.87 -16.66 3.57
CA HIS A 65 -5.30 -16.61 3.28
C HIS A 65 -5.79 -15.20 2.92
N LEU A 66 -4.92 -14.40 2.31
CA LEU A 66 -5.28 -13.03 1.96
C LEU A 66 -6.47 -12.99 1.00
N ARG A 67 -6.50 -13.89 0.04
CA ARG A 67 -7.61 -13.93 -0.91
C ARG A 67 -8.93 -14.29 -0.25
N GLU A 68 -8.90 -15.18 0.72
CA GLU A 68 -10.10 -15.54 1.48
C GLU A 68 -10.59 -14.41 2.34
N ILE A 69 -9.67 -13.62 2.91
CA ILE A 69 -10.01 -12.51 3.80
C ILE A 69 -10.48 -11.30 3.01
N TYR A 70 -9.77 -10.94 1.94
CA TYR A 70 -9.98 -9.68 1.23
C TYR A 70 -10.67 -9.83 -0.12
N GLY A 71 -10.65 -11.02 -0.70
CA GLY A 71 -11.33 -11.26 -1.96
C GLY A 71 -10.84 -10.35 -3.07
N GLU A 72 -11.75 -9.64 -3.72
CA GLU A 72 -11.45 -8.78 -4.84
C GLU A 72 -10.62 -7.55 -4.47
N ARG A 73 -10.54 -7.24 -3.20
CA ARG A 73 -9.72 -6.10 -2.74
C ARG A 73 -8.24 -6.42 -2.73
N LEU A 74 -7.89 -7.71 -2.82
CA LEU A 74 -6.50 -8.13 -2.89
C LEU A 74 -5.98 -7.98 -4.31
N HIS A 75 -4.85 -7.29 -4.43
CA HIS A 75 -4.13 -7.15 -5.69
C HIS A 75 -2.80 -7.89 -5.55
N GLU A 76 -2.70 -9.04 -6.20
CA GLU A 76 -1.53 -9.89 -6.10
C GLU A 76 -0.41 -9.38 -6.99
N ARG A 77 0.82 -9.42 -6.47
CA ARG A 77 2.02 -8.98 -7.21
C ARG A 77 1.81 -7.61 -7.84
N GLU A 78 1.35 -6.70 -7.03
CA GLU A 78 0.93 -5.39 -7.54
C GLU A 78 2.00 -4.33 -7.39
N LEU A 79 2.68 -4.30 -6.25
CA LEU A 79 3.65 -3.25 -5.93
C LEU A 79 5.06 -3.82 -5.89
N PHE A 80 5.97 -3.18 -6.61
CA PHE A 80 7.37 -3.58 -6.63
C PHE A 80 8.15 -2.95 -5.48
N LEU A 81 8.84 -3.78 -4.71
CA LEU A 81 9.69 -3.33 -3.61
C LEU A 81 11.15 -3.63 -3.94
N TYR A 82 12.00 -2.63 -3.75
CA TYR A 82 13.42 -2.78 -4.00
C TYR A 82 14.13 -3.43 -2.82
N THR A 83 14.99 -4.40 -3.09
CA THR A 83 15.92 -4.97 -2.10
C THR A 83 17.33 -4.49 -2.35
N ALA A 84 17.60 -3.97 -3.54
CA ALA A 84 18.85 -3.35 -3.97
C ALA A 84 18.50 -2.40 -5.12
N PRO A 85 19.42 -1.53 -5.58
CA PRO A 85 19.08 -0.58 -6.64
C PRO A 85 18.52 -1.19 -7.92
N ASP A 86 18.92 -2.39 -8.26
CA ASP A 86 18.49 -3.05 -9.49
C ASP A 86 17.75 -4.36 -9.25
N LYS A 87 17.36 -4.63 -8.01
CA LYS A 87 16.72 -5.88 -7.63
C LYS A 87 15.54 -5.64 -6.71
N GLY A 88 14.57 -6.52 -6.77
CA GLY A 88 13.41 -6.43 -5.90
C GLY A 88 12.41 -7.54 -6.22
N PHE A 89 11.21 -7.37 -5.72
CA PHE A 89 10.16 -8.34 -5.90
C PHE A 89 8.80 -7.66 -5.86
N TRP A 90 7.81 -8.31 -6.46
CA TRP A 90 6.43 -7.83 -6.45
C TRP A 90 5.73 -8.36 -5.20
N THR A 91 4.98 -7.49 -4.53
CA THR A 91 4.26 -7.86 -3.32
C THR A 91 2.78 -7.61 -3.48
N ASP A 92 1.99 -8.35 -2.71
CA ASP A 92 0.54 -8.21 -2.68
C ASP A 92 0.15 -7.03 -1.81
N VAL A 93 -0.88 -6.30 -2.25
CA VAL A 93 -1.46 -5.20 -1.47
C VAL A 93 -2.96 -5.30 -1.49
N VAL A 94 -3.62 -4.63 -0.54
CA VAL A 94 -5.07 -4.57 -0.46
C VAL A 94 -5.50 -3.13 -0.64
N LEU A 95 -6.46 -2.89 -1.53
CA LEU A 95 -7.00 -1.57 -1.79
C LEU A 95 -8.46 -1.54 -1.35
N THR A 96 -8.78 -0.62 -0.44
CA THR A 96 -10.14 -0.44 0.08
C THR A 96 -10.50 1.03 0.07
N ASP A 97 -11.79 1.32 0.25
CA ASP A 97 -12.23 2.70 0.38
C ASP A 97 -11.63 3.32 1.64
N TRP A 98 -11.30 4.60 1.56
CA TRP A 98 -10.86 5.36 2.71
C TRP A 98 -12.08 5.78 3.53
N ILE A 99 -12.05 5.53 4.83
CA ILE A 99 -13.13 5.90 5.74
C ILE A 99 -12.73 7.16 6.48
N GLU A 100 -13.52 8.23 6.29
CA GLU A 100 -13.30 9.50 6.95
C GLU A 100 -13.99 9.52 8.31
N GLY A 101 -13.47 10.40 9.19
CA GLY A 101 -14.05 10.61 10.51
C GLY A 101 -13.46 9.71 11.57
N PRO A 102 -14.08 9.63 12.73
CA PRO A 102 -13.59 8.78 13.80
C PRO A 102 -13.49 7.33 13.33
N ALA A 103 -12.38 6.71 13.66
CA ALA A 103 -12.18 5.32 13.27
C ALA A 103 -13.25 4.43 13.91
N PRO A 104 -13.83 3.49 13.16
CA PRO A 104 -14.77 2.57 13.77
C PRO A 104 -14.07 1.73 14.83
N ARG A 105 -14.79 1.43 15.86
CA ARG A 105 -14.27 0.60 16.93
C ARG A 105 -14.53 -0.86 16.62
N GLY A 106 -13.59 -1.66 16.91
CA GLY A 106 -13.77 -3.08 16.75
C GLY A 106 -12.81 -3.70 15.82
#